data_d7c59bdddff4afda18af0c5488e37935
#
_entry.id   d7c59bdddff4afda18af0c5488e37935
#
_cell.length_a   1.000
_cell.length_b   1.000
_cell.length_c   1.000
_cell.angle_alpha   90.00
_cell.angle_beta   90.00
_cell.angle_gamma   90.00
#
_symmetry.space_group_name_H-M   'P 1'
#
loop_
_entity.id
_entity.type
_entity.pdbx_description
1 polymer ?
#
loop_
_entity_poly.entity_id
_entity_poly.type
_entity_poly.pdbx_seq_one_letter_code
_entity_poly.pdbx_strand_id
1 'polypeptide(L)'
;MDDRAKTRKTVTPPLFFLFLVVRLCAAPAPAFAMHISEGILPASWAVLWYGAALPFVAWGLRELRRRSEEFPYFKPMVGLVGAAVFLISCMPIPVPTVGTCSHPAGTGLAAILIGPGLTVVVASIA
;
A
#
# COMPACT_ATOMS: atom_id res chain seq x y z
N MET A 1 43.14 39.37 -16.19
CA MET A 1 41.76 39.36 -15.71
C MET A 1 41.19 38.02 -16.06
N ASP A 2 41.19 37.12 -15.10
CA ASP A 2 40.99 35.70 -15.26
C ASP A 2 39.52 35.36 -14.91
N ASP A 3 38.76 35.00 -15.91
CA ASP A 3 37.36 34.60 -15.74
C ASP A 3 37.24 33.08 -15.90
N ARG A 4 37.68 32.35 -14.87
CA ARG A 4 37.40 30.92 -14.73
C ARG A 4 36.07 30.76 -14.04
N ALA A 5 34.99 30.98 -14.77
CA ALA A 5 33.65 30.55 -14.37
C ALA A 5 33.64 29.04 -14.25
N LYS A 6 33.79 28.61 -13.00
CA LYS A 6 33.73 27.22 -12.55
C LYS A 6 32.32 26.68 -12.79
N THR A 7 32.11 26.06 -13.95
CA THR A 7 30.88 25.32 -14.26
C THR A 7 30.71 24.19 -13.24
N ARG A 8 30.03 24.46 -12.15
CA ARG A 8 29.47 23.43 -11.30
C ARG A 8 28.45 22.64 -12.13
N LYS A 9 28.83 21.48 -12.59
CA LYS A 9 27.87 20.49 -13.11
C LYS A 9 26.95 20.11 -11.96
N THR A 10 25.86 20.83 -11.83
CA THR A 10 24.74 20.40 -10.98
C THR A 10 24.20 19.13 -11.60
N VAL A 11 24.45 18.00 -10.96
CA VAL A 11 23.80 16.73 -11.29
C VAL A 11 22.30 17.00 -11.20
N THR A 12 21.64 16.98 -12.35
CA THR A 12 20.22 17.28 -12.44
C THR A 12 19.43 16.33 -11.54
N PRO A 13 18.49 16.85 -10.75
CA PRO A 13 17.69 16.06 -9.80
C PRO A 13 17.10 14.76 -10.39
N PRO A 14 16.62 14.74 -11.64
CA PRO A 14 16.10 13.51 -12.24
C PRO A 14 17.15 12.41 -12.45
N LEU A 15 18.40 12.78 -12.75
CA LEU A 15 19.46 11.80 -12.94
C LEU A 15 19.92 11.17 -11.61
N PHE A 16 19.94 11.94 -10.56
CA PHE A 16 20.22 11.44 -9.22
C PHE A 16 19.12 10.49 -8.75
N PHE A 17 17.87 10.85 -8.99
CA PHE A 17 16.71 10.02 -8.64
C PHE A 17 16.71 8.71 -9.44
N LEU A 18 16.98 8.78 -10.75
CA LEU A 18 17.11 7.59 -11.59
C LEU A 18 18.26 6.69 -11.12
N PHE A 19 19.41 7.24 -10.77
CA PHE A 19 20.54 6.49 -10.23
C PHE A 19 20.18 5.83 -8.89
N LEU A 20 19.48 6.52 -8.02
CA LEU A 20 19.00 5.99 -6.74
C LEU A 20 18.04 4.82 -6.94
N VAL A 21 17.08 4.96 -7.86
CA VAL A 21 16.11 3.90 -8.18
C VAL A 21 16.82 2.68 -8.78
N VAL A 22 17.72 2.88 -9.73
CA VAL A 22 18.50 1.79 -10.33
C VAL A 22 19.36 1.07 -9.28
N ARG A 23 19.99 1.81 -8.37
CA ARG A 23 20.78 1.22 -7.26
C ARG A 23 19.91 0.45 -6.29
N LEU A 24 18.71 0.93 -6.00
CA LEU A 24 17.75 0.21 -5.14
C LEU A 24 17.28 -1.09 -5.78
N CYS A 25 17.01 -1.08 -7.10
CA CYS A 25 16.57 -2.26 -7.85
C CYS A 25 17.72 -3.25 -8.15
N ALA A 26 18.96 -2.78 -8.22
CA ALA A 26 20.12 -3.60 -8.57
C ALA A 26 20.84 -4.26 -7.38
N ALA A 27 20.42 -3.98 -6.14
CA ALA A 27 20.98 -4.61 -4.94
C ALA A 27 20.18 -5.86 -4.58
N PRO A 28 20.60 -7.09 -4.97
CA PRO A 28 19.99 -8.32 -4.52
C PRO A 28 20.41 -8.55 -3.05
N ALA A 29 19.69 -7.95 -2.12
CA ALA A 29 19.76 -8.38 -0.73
C ALA A 29 18.84 -9.59 -0.57
N PRO A 30 19.26 -10.71 0.05
CA PRO A 30 18.35 -11.75 0.45
C PRO A 30 17.37 -11.14 1.45
N ALA A 31 16.18 -10.80 0.96
CA ALA A 31 15.09 -10.39 1.81
C ALA A 31 14.62 -11.63 2.56
N PHE A 32 15.12 -11.83 3.76
CA PHE A 32 14.47 -12.72 4.71
C PHE A 32 13.14 -12.04 5.06
N ALA A 33 12.10 -12.37 4.29
CA ALA A 33 10.77 -11.90 4.55
C ALA A 33 10.34 -12.44 5.91
N MET A 34 10.30 -11.57 6.90
CA MET A 34 9.70 -11.87 8.19
C MET A 34 8.18 -11.87 8.02
N HIS A 35 7.68 -12.90 7.35
CA HIS A 35 6.28 -13.23 7.50
C HIS A 35 6.10 -13.77 8.91
N ILE A 36 5.12 -13.22 9.61
CA ILE A 36 4.67 -13.81 10.86
C ILE A 36 4.23 -15.23 10.50
N SER A 37 4.96 -16.24 10.99
CA SER A 37 4.63 -17.62 10.69
C SER A 37 3.22 -17.92 11.20
N GLU A 38 2.46 -18.64 10.41
CA GLU A 38 1.12 -19.08 10.76
C GLU A 38 1.13 -19.74 12.15
N GLY A 39 0.19 -19.35 13.02
CA GLY A 39 0.06 -19.92 14.35
C GLY A 39 0.68 -19.14 15.51
N ILE A 40 1.35 -18.00 15.26
CA ILE A 40 1.83 -17.13 16.36
C ILE A 40 0.68 -16.46 17.11
N LEU A 41 -0.43 -16.17 16.44
CA LEU A 41 -1.58 -15.54 17.07
C LEU A 41 -2.51 -16.63 17.66
N PRO A 42 -2.71 -16.70 18.99
CA PRO A 42 -3.68 -17.62 19.59
C PRO A 42 -5.08 -17.40 19.03
N ALA A 43 -5.82 -18.47 18.80
CA ALA A 43 -7.17 -18.42 18.20
C ALA A 43 -8.12 -17.48 18.97
N SER A 44 -7.99 -17.40 20.29
CA SER A 44 -8.77 -16.50 21.13
C SER A 44 -8.58 -15.02 20.76
N TRP A 45 -7.35 -14.59 20.49
CA TRP A 45 -7.04 -13.24 20.06
C TRP A 45 -7.53 -12.98 18.62
N ALA A 46 -7.40 -13.97 17.73
CA ALA A 46 -7.93 -13.86 16.38
C ALA A 46 -9.45 -13.63 16.41
N VAL A 47 -10.20 -14.43 17.16
CA VAL A 47 -11.66 -14.29 17.30
C VAL A 47 -12.03 -12.92 17.89
N LEU A 48 -11.31 -12.44 18.90
CA LEU A 48 -11.55 -11.12 19.50
C LEU A 48 -11.39 -10.00 18.47
N TRP A 49 -10.30 -10.02 17.70
CA TRP A 49 -10.03 -8.98 16.70
C TRP A 49 -11.00 -9.05 15.51
N TYR A 50 -11.34 -10.25 15.05
CA TYR A 50 -12.39 -10.41 14.03
C TYR A 50 -13.74 -9.89 14.54
N GLY A 51 -14.11 -10.20 15.79
CA GLY A 51 -15.32 -9.68 16.42
C GLY A 51 -15.34 -8.16 16.50
N ALA A 52 -14.20 -7.53 16.83
CA ALA A 52 -14.07 -6.09 16.87
C ALA A 52 -14.14 -5.44 15.47
N ALA A 53 -13.69 -6.13 14.43
CA ALA A 53 -13.74 -5.64 13.04
C ALA A 53 -15.13 -5.73 12.41
N LEU A 54 -15.96 -6.71 12.80
CA LEU A 54 -17.28 -6.97 12.22
C LEU A 54 -18.19 -5.73 12.13
N PRO A 55 -18.36 -4.89 13.15
CA PRO A 55 -19.23 -3.72 13.06
C PRO A 55 -18.77 -2.71 12.00
N PHE A 56 -17.44 -2.56 11.83
CA PHE A 56 -16.89 -1.65 10.81
C PHE A 56 -17.09 -2.20 9.41
N VAL A 57 -16.89 -3.51 9.21
CA VAL A 57 -17.15 -4.18 7.94
C VAL A 57 -18.65 -4.11 7.61
N ALA A 58 -19.53 -4.36 8.57
CA ALA A 58 -20.97 -4.26 8.38
C ALA A 58 -21.40 -2.84 8.01
N TRP A 59 -20.79 -1.82 8.61
CA TRP A 59 -21.01 -0.43 8.24
C TRP A 59 -20.58 -0.16 6.80
N GLY A 60 -19.38 -0.58 6.41
CA GLY A 60 -18.88 -0.43 5.04
C GLY A 60 -19.76 -1.14 3.99
N LEU A 61 -20.26 -2.35 4.30
CA LEU A 61 -21.17 -3.08 3.41
C LEU A 61 -22.52 -2.38 3.27
N ARG A 62 -23.06 -1.77 4.33
CA ARG A 62 -24.30 -0.96 4.25
C ARG A 62 -24.08 0.26 3.37
N GLU A 63 -22.94 0.94 3.51
CA GLU A 63 -22.60 2.08 2.68
C GLU A 63 -22.43 1.67 1.21
N LEU A 64 -21.82 0.52 0.93
CA LEU A 64 -21.69 -0.04 -0.41
C LEU A 64 -23.07 -0.29 -1.04
N ARG A 65 -23.99 -0.89 -0.31
CA ARG A 65 -25.35 -1.13 -0.79
C ARG A 65 -26.06 0.16 -1.13
N ARG A 66 -26.06 1.13 -0.20
CA ARG A 66 -26.71 2.43 -0.38
C ARG A 66 -26.21 3.15 -1.63
N ARG A 67 -24.89 3.30 -1.77
CA ARG A 67 -24.31 3.98 -2.94
C ARG A 67 -24.50 3.22 -4.24
N SER A 68 -24.57 1.90 -4.18
CA SER A 68 -24.81 1.07 -5.37
C SER A 68 -26.22 1.18 -5.92
N GLU A 69 -27.18 1.54 -5.08
CA GLU A 69 -28.57 1.83 -5.49
C GLU A 69 -28.66 3.18 -6.21
N GLU A 70 -27.87 4.16 -5.77
CA GLU A 70 -27.82 5.48 -6.38
C GLU A 70 -27.03 5.48 -7.71
N PHE A 71 -25.94 4.67 -7.79
CA PHE A 71 -25.02 4.65 -8.93
C PHE A 71 -24.70 3.22 -9.38
N PRO A 72 -25.23 2.76 -10.55
CA PRO A 72 -25.02 1.39 -11.04
C PRO A 72 -23.56 1.00 -11.26
N TYR A 73 -22.69 1.97 -11.62
CA TYR A 73 -21.27 1.75 -11.87
C TYR A 73 -20.42 1.77 -10.60
N PHE A 74 -21.01 1.99 -9.43
CA PHE A 74 -20.28 2.14 -8.20
C PHE A 74 -19.59 0.85 -7.75
N LYS A 75 -20.26 -0.30 -7.89
CA LYS A 75 -19.68 -1.63 -7.56
C LYS A 75 -18.43 -1.95 -8.38
N PRO A 76 -18.46 -1.84 -9.73
CA PRO A 76 -17.26 -2.03 -10.54
C PRO A 76 -16.11 -1.07 -10.15
N MET A 77 -16.42 0.18 -9.84
CA MET A 77 -15.44 1.17 -9.42
C MET A 77 -14.76 0.77 -8.11
N VAL A 78 -15.54 0.35 -7.11
CA VAL A 78 -15.00 -0.15 -5.83
C VAL A 78 -14.14 -1.40 -6.04
N GLY A 79 -14.56 -2.30 -6.94
CA GLY A 79 -13.78 -3.48 -7.32
C GLY A 79 -12.43 -3.11 -7.96
N LEU A 80 -12.42 -2.11 -8.85
CA LEU A 80 -11.18 -1.64 -9.48
C LEU A 80 -10.22 -1.00 -8.47
N VAL A 81 -10.75 -0.16 -7.56
CA VAL A 81 -9.96 0.43 -6.47
C VAL A 81 -9.42 -0.66 -5.54
N GLY A 82 -10.23 -1.66 -5.21
CA GLY A 82 -9.81 -2.81 -4.41
C GLY A 82 -8.67 -3.61 -5.06
N ALA A 83 -8.77 -3.87 -6.36
CA ALA A 83 -7.70 -4.51 -7.11
C ALA A 83 -6.41 -3.69 -7.12
N ALA A 84 -6.51 -2.37 -7.27
CA ALA A 84 -5.35 -1.47 -7.21
C ALA A 84 -4.70 -1.49 -5.82
N VAL A 85 -5.49 -1.45 -4.75
CA VAL A 85 -4.99 -1.56 -3.36
C VAL A 85 -4.27 -2.88 -3.16
N PHE A 86 -4.86 -3.99 -3.60
CA PHE A 86 -4.26 -5.31 -3.51
C PHE A 86 -2.92 -5.37 -4.25
N LEU A 87 -2.86 -4.91 -5.49
CA LEU A 87 -1.62 -4.87 -6.28
C LEU A 87 -0.53 -4.04 -5.60
N ILE A 88 -0.87 -2.86 -5.09
CA ILE A 88 0.08 -2.00 -4.37
C ILE A 88 0.58 -2.70 -3.10
N SER A 89 -0.31 -3.34 -2.36
CA SER A 89 0.03 -4.04 -1.11
C SER A 89 0.86 -5.30 -1.34
N CYS A 90 0.73 -5.93 -2.52
CA CYS A 90 1.54 -7.09 -2.91
C CYS A 90 2.96 -6.73 -3.37
N MET A 91 3.29 -5.45 -3.55
CA MET A 91 4.63 -5.04 -3.98
C MET A 91 5.59 -4.92 -2.78
N PRO A 92 6.47 -5.90 -2.55
CA PRO A 92 7.44 -5.80 -1.46
C PRO A 92 8.55 -4.83 -1.86
N ILE A 93 8.81 -3.83 -1.02
CA ILE A 93 9.96 -2.94 -1.16
C ILE A 93 11.05 -3.47 -0.22
N PRO A 94 12.16 -4.04 -0.75
CA PRO A 94 13.23 -4.53 0.09
C PRO A 94 13.93 -3.37 0.81
N VAL A 95 14.10 -3.50 2.12
CA VAL A 95 14.88 -2.55 2.94
C VAL A 95 16.27 -3.15 3.14
N PRO A 96 17.33 -2.65 2.45
CA PRO A 96 18.61 -3.33 2.34
C PRO A 96 19.38 -3.47 3.66
N THR A 97 19.12 -2.60 4.64
CA THR A 97 19.91 -2.51 5.87
C THR A 97 19.41 -3.38 7.02
N VAL A 98 18.17 -3.83 6.98
CA VAL A 98 17.50 -4.48 8.14
C VAL A 98 16.99 -5.90 7.81
N GLY A 99 17.09 -6.33 6.55
CA GLY A 99 16.59 -7.66 6.14
C GLY A 99 15.06 -7.80 6.21
N THR A 100 14.34 -6.67 6.25
CA THR A 100 12.87 -6.60 6.24
C THR A 100 12.38 -6.07 4.90
N CYS A 101 11.13 -6.35 4.58
CA CYS A 101 10.44 -5.70 3.47
C CYS A 101 9.36 -4.75 3.99
N SER A 102 9.19 -3.63 3.31
CA SER A 102 8.09 -2.71 3.54
C SER A 102 7.05 -2.89 2.44
N HIS A 103 5.79 -2.96 2.81
CA HIS A 103 4.70 -3.01 1.85
C HIS A 103 4.01 -1.64 1.82
N PRO A 104 3.88 -1.00 0.64
CA PRO A 104 3.12 0.22 0.55
C PRO A 104 1.63 -0.05 0.80
N ALA A 105 1.02 0.71 1.68
CA ALA A 105 -0.40 0.57 1.98
C ALA A 105 -1.23 1.39 0.99
N GLY A 106 -1.91 0.72 0.06
CA GLY A 106 -2.83 1.36 -0.90
C GLY A 106 -4.12 1.88 -0.26
N THR A 107 -4.38 1.55 0.99
CA THR A 107 -5.61 1.90 1.71
C THR A 107 -5.82 3.41 1.88
N GLY A 108 -4.74 4.20 2.01
CA GLY A 108 -4.82 5.66 2.05
C GLY A 108 -5.40 6.24 0.76
N LEU A 109 -4.97 5.73 -0.40
CA LEU A 109 -5.52 6.11 -1.69
C LEU A 109 -6.99 5.70 -1.82
N ALA A 110 -7.33 4.48 -1.40
CA ALA A 110 -8.72 4.03 -1.39
C ALA A 110 -9.62 4.93 -0.53
N ALA A 111 -9.16 5.35 0.64
CA ALA A 111 -9.94 6.23 1.52
C ALA A 111 -10.28 7.58 0.86
N ILE A 112 -9.37 8.11 0.03
CA ILE A 112 -9.60 9.35 -0.74
C ILE A 112 -10.58 9.11 -1.88
N LEU A 113 -10.48 7.98 -2.60
CA LEU A 113 -11.27 7.70 -3.81
C LEU A 113 -12.69 7.24 -3.50
N ILE A 114 -12.87 6.33 -2.54
CA ILE A 114 -14.17 5.68 -2.26
C ILE A 114 -14.73 6.00 -0.86
N GLY A 115 -13.94 6.65 -0.04
CA GLY A 115 -14.31 7.03 1.33
C GLY A 115 -13.93 5.97 2.37
N PRO A 116 -13.88 6.37 3.66
CA PRO A 116 -13.33 5.54 4.73
C PRO A 116 -14.16 4.27 5.01
N GLY A 117 -15.48 4.33 4.92
CA GLY A 117 -16.35 3.17 5.17
C GLY A 117 -16.11 2.02 4.19
N LEU A 118 -15.97 2.34 2.92
CA LEU A 118 -15.70 1.34 1.87
C LEU A 118 -14.26 0.84 1.90
N THR A 119 -13.33 1.70 2.32
CA THR A 119 -11.93 1.31 2.49
C THR A 119 -11.77 0.22 3.53
N VAL A 120 -12.57 0.20 4.58
CA VAL A 120 -12.55 -0.89 5.58
C VAL A 120 -12.89 -2.23 4.92
N VAL A 121 -13.90 -2.26 4.02
CA VAL A 121 -14.27 -3.48 3.31
C VAL A 121 -13.14 -3.93 2.38
N VAL A 122 -12.58 -3.01 1.60
CA VAL A 122 -11.45 -3.30 0.70
C VAL A 122 -10.24 -3.80 1.49
N ALA A 123 -9.88 -3.12 2.59
CA ALA A 123 -8.73 -3.49 3.43
C ALA A 123 -8.92 -4.82 4.18
N SER A 124 -10.16 -5.28 4.38
CA SER A 124 -10.42 -6.58 5.00
C SER A 124 -10.26 -7.76 4.04
N ILE A 125 -10.17 -7.49 2.74
CA ILE A 125 -10.05 -8.49 1.68
C ILE A 125 -8.62 -8.49 1.10
N ALA A 126 -7.98 -7.33 1.04
CA ALA A 126 -6.63 -7.15 0.50
C ALA A 126 -5.54 -7.52 1.51
#